data_b12f657da16dd899ccd65be8f4bbaa80
#
_entry.id   b12f657da16dd899ccd65be8f4bbaa80
#
_cell.length_a   1.000
_cell.length_b   1.000
_cell.length_c   1.000
_cell.angle_alpha   90.00
_cell.angle_beta   90.00
_cell.angle_gamma   90.00
#
_symmetry.space_group_name_H-M   'P 1'
#
loop_
_entity.id
_entity.type
_entity.pdbx_description
1 polymer ?
#
loop_
_entity_poly.entity_id
_entity_poly.type
_entity_poly.pdbx_seq_one_letter_code
_entity_poly.pdbx_strand_id
1 'polypeptide(L)'
;PVHNPGSTKPKRVIEAVNRTITTPIWDMTAISKIDEDGNYKYKPKRDSNGIIQCQSQLDKEACRYADKVRALRQQEYDTAVVYSDREQEMIAQNERSEQDFIAYFNSIIYKCHPNSSDSIITNWTRVGKLLSIYSKGKPIPFKSISGKLLEDIKLFMLSAPRGGNKKGTLSQNSAATYFSIVKAGLHRAFIDEYLTVDIAAKVKGIPDVKVKRETLTLEEAEKLASTPCENEVLKRAFFFAVLTGIRLCDIQDLTWGEIVQTGSGWR
;
A
#
# COMPACT_ATOMS: atom_id res chain seq x y z
N PRO A 1 32.46 11.35 17.58
CA PRO A 1 32.82 11.30 16.17
C PRO A 1 31.57 11.23 15.34
N VAL A 2 31.37 12.24 14.48
CA VAL A 2 30.22 12.29 13.57
C VAL A 2 30.49 11.32 12.41
N HIS A 3 29.57 10.40 12.17
CA HIS A 3 29.63 9.49 11.03
C HIS A 3 29.18 10.24 9.76
N ASN A 4 30.09 10.38 8.79
CA ASN A 4 29.76 10.96 7.49
C ASN A 4 29.41 9.79 6.54
N PRO A 5 28.20 9.69 5.95
CA PRO A 5 27.89 8.66 4.97
C PRO A 5 28.87 8.77 3.80
N GLY A 6 29.62 7.71 3.53
CA GLY A 6 30.65 7.67 2.47
C GLY A 6 32.11 7.89 2.91
N SER A 7 32.37 8.13 4.20
CA SER A 7 33.76 8.22 4.73
C SER A 7 34.07 7.05 5.66
N THR A 8 35.17 6.36 5.41
CA THR A 8 35.64 5.24 6.26
C THR A 8 36.29 5.72 7.59
N LYS A 9 36.45 7.02 7.79
CA LYS A 9 37.02 7.57 9.03
C LYS A 9 36.09 8.57 9.69
N PRO A 10 35.80 8.43 11.01
CA PRO A 10 34.96 9.38 11.73
C PRO A 10 35.59 10.77 11.79
N LYS A 11 34.80 11.80 11.43
CA LYS A 11 35.25 13.20 11.52
C LYS A 11 35.14 13.67 12.96
N ARG A 12 36.25 14.23 13.52
CA ARG A 12 36.23 14.89 14.81
C ARG A 12 35.72 16.33 14.65
N VAL A 13 34.69 16.67 15.41
CA VAL A 13 34.24 18.06 15.57
C VAL A 13 34.80 18.57 16.89
N ILE A 14 35.45 19.75 16.87
CA ILE A 14 36.06 20.41 18.04
C ILE A 14 35.27 21.68 18.29
N GLU A 15 34.69 21.79 19.47
CA GLU A 15 33.96 22.97 19.93
C GLU A 15 34.64 23.57 21.18
N ALA A 16 34.81 24.88 21.21
CA ALA A 16 35.40 25.58 22.34
C ALA A 16 34.33 25.80 23.43
N VAL A 17 34.63 25.39 24.66
CA VAL A 17 33.69 25.49 25.79
C VAL A 17 33.88 26.76 26.60
N ASN A 18 34.79 27.63 26.18
CA ASN A 18 35.13 28.91 26.82
C ASN A 18 35.49 28.76 28.31
N ARG A 19 36.06 27.65 28.69
CA ARG A 19 36.60 27.39 30.04
C ARG A 19 38.03 26.88 29.91
N THR A 20 38.93 27.43 30.71
CA THR A 20 40.33 27.05 30.74
C THR A 20 40.63 26.27 32.02
N ILE A 21 41.46 25.22 31.91
CA ILE A 21 41.95 24.45 33.05
C ILE A 21 43.42 24.82 33.28
N THR A 22 43.78 25.06 34.52
CA THR A 22 45.11 25.50 34.91
C THR A 22 45.89 24.47 35.71
N THR A 23 45.23 23.48 36.31
CA THR A 23 45.88 22.50 37.22
C THR A 23 45.63 21.03 36.77
N PRO A 24 45.88 20.68 35.47
CA PRO A 24 45.74 19.30 35.04
C PRO A 24 46.80 18.41 35.67
N ILE A 25 46.43 17.16 35.99
CA ILE A 25 47.38 16.13 36.42
C ILE A 25 47.96 15.50 35.15
N TRP A 26 49.28 15.52 35.01
CA TRP A 26 49.96 15.00 33.85
C TRP A 26 50.29 13.51 33.98
N ASP A 27 50.16 12.77 32.92
CA ASP A 27 50.60 11.39 32.83
C ASP A 27 52.03 11.31 32.34
N MET A 28 52.96 11.10 33.26
CA MET A 28 54.38 11.04 32.99
C MET A 28 54.80 9.87 32.10
N THR A 29 53.92 8.91 31.87
CA THR A 29 54.17 7.75 30.99
C THR A 29 53.74 8.01 29.55
N ALA A 30 52.87 9.02 29.31
CA ALA A 30 52.27 9.33 28.00
C ALA A 30 52.79 10.64 27.42
N ILE A 31 53.83 10.57 26.57
CA ILE A 31 54.42 11.72 25.91
C ILE A 31 53.49 12.21 24.79
N SER A 32 53.18 13.52 24.71
CA SER A 32 52.40 14.14 23.67
C SER A 32 53.24 14.64 22.51
N LYS A 33 54.30 15.40 22.81
CA LYS A 33 55.25 15.99 21.86
C LYS A 33 56.61 16.19 22.56
N ILE A 34 57.64 16.34 21.75
CA ILE A 34 58.95 16.83 22.18
C ILE A 34 59.07 18.24 21.58
N ASP A 35 59.38 19.25 22.41
CA ASP A 35 59.60 20.61 21.93
C ASP A 35 60.94 20.73 21.18
N GLU A 36 61.13 21.85 20.47
CA GLU A 36 62.41 22.16 19.74
C GLU A 36 63.59 22.18 20.66
N ASP A 37 63.43 22.51 21.94
CA ASP A 37 64.40 22.50 22.99
C ASP A 37 64.69 21.15 23.65
N GLY A 38 63.99 20.05 23.14
CA GLY A 38 64.16 18.69 23.66
C GLY A 38 63.35 18.37 24.91
N ASN A 39 62.45 19.26 25.37
CA ASN A 39 61.62 19.04 26.55
C ASN A 39 60.36 18.17 26.20
N TYR A 40 60.00 17.25 27.08
CA TYR A 40 58.85 16.37 26.94
C TYR A 40 57.58 17.09 27.37
N LYS A 41 56.57 17.15 26.46
CA LYS A 41 55.19 17.53 26.82
C LYS A 41 54.39 16.25 27.07
N TYR A 42 53.81 16.14 28.25
CA TYR A 42 53.03 15.00 28.67
C TYR A 42 51.52 15.18 28.31
N LYS A 43 50.80 14.09 28.23
CA LYS A 43 49.34 14.14 28.08
C LYS A 43 48.69 14.29 29.45
N PRO A 44 47.55 14.99 29.56
CA PRO A 44 46.81 15.04 30.81
C PRO A 44 46.22 13.65 31.13
N LYS A 45 46.35 13.28 32.42
CA LYS A 45 45.79 12.03 32.95
C LYS A 45 44.25 12.09 32.85
N ARG A 46 43.63 10.95 32.43
CA ARG A 46 42.18 10.85 32.31
C ARG A 46 41.68 9.76 33.23
N ASP A 47 40.40 9.90 33.66
CA ASP A 47 39.70 8.86 34.40
C ASP A 47 39.14 7.77 33.45
N SER A 48 38.41 6.79 34.01
CA SER A 48 37.78 5.71 33.26
C SER A 48 36.74 6.20 32.24
N ASN A 49 36.20 7.40 32.42
CA ASN A 49 35.21 8.04 31.53
C ASN A 49 35.89 8.97 30.48
N GLY A 50 37.22 9.07 30.50
CA GLY A 50 38.02 9.89 29.62
C GLY A 50 38.06 11.38 30.01
N ILE A 51 37.60 11.76 31.19
CA ILE A 51 37.63 13.14 31.72
C ILE A 51 38.97 13.44 32.26
N ILE A 52 39.52 14.66 31.98
CA ILE A 52 40.82 15.10 32.48
C ILE A 52 40.78 15.25 33.99
N GLN A 53 41.77 14.66 34.68
CA GLN A 53 41.91 14.79 36.12
C GLN A 53 42.67 16.08 36.44
N CYS A 54 42.13 16.87 37.37
CA CYS A 54 42.70 18.16 37.81
C CYS A 54 42.87 18.18 39.33
N GLN A 55 43.77 19.06 39.82
CA GLN A 55 43.95 19.25 41.25
C GLN A 55 42.90 20.19 41.83
N SER A 56 42.66 21.31 41.18
CA SER A 56 41.67 22.31 41.60
C SER A 56 40.23 21.82 41.42
N GLN A 57 39.34 22.17 42.37
CA GLN A 57 37.93 21.85 42.30
C GLN A 57 37.23 22.58 41.13
N LEU A 58 37.62 23.84 40.86
CA LEU A 58 37.09 24.63 39.73
C LEU A 58 37.42 23.96 38.40
N ASP A 59 38.64 23.46 38.21
CA ASP A 59 39.05 22.77 37.00
C ASP A 59 38.32 21.43 36.83
N LYS A 60 38.06 20.69 37.93
CA LYS A 60 37.25 19.46 37.92
C LYS A 60 35.82 19.74 37.43
N GLU A 61 35.23 20.83 37.91
CA GLU A 61 33.89 21.26 37.47
C GLU A 61 33.90 21.70 36.00
N ALA A 62 34.94 22.39 35.54
CA ALA A 62 35.10 22.73 34.14
C ALA A 62 35.19 21.50 33.21
N CYS A 63 35.96 20.47 33.64
CA CYS A 63 36.08 19.23 32.91
C CYS A 63 34.75 18.44 32.87
N ARG A 64 34.03 18.39 33.99
CA ARG A 64 32.67 17.75 34.05
C ARG A 64 31.69 18.51 33.18
N TYR A 65 31.71 19.83 33.17
CA TYR A 65 30.88 20.66 32.28
C TYR A 65 31.17 20.35 30.81
N ALA A 66 32.44 20.30 30.42
CA ALA A 66 32.81 19.99 29.05
C ALA A 66 32.38 18.59 28.63
N ASP A 67 32.40 17.61 29.52
CA ASP A 67 31.89 16.25 29.24
C ASP A 67 30.39 16.25 29.08
N LYS A 68 29.62 16.98 29.91
CA LYS A 68 28.17 17.13 29.72
C LYS A 68 27.83 17.78 28.37
N VAL A 69 28.54 18.83 27.97
CA VAL A 69 28.37 19.47 26.65
C VAL A 69 28.65 18.48 25.55
N ARG A 70 29.75 17.71 25.66
CA ARG A 70 30.09 16.65 24.70
C ARG A 70 28.98 15.63 24.55
N ALA A 71 28.40 15.15 25.67
CA ALA A 71 27.30 14.17 25.65
C ALA A 71 26.04 14.73 25.00
N LEU A 72 25.67 15.99 25.31
CA LEU A 72 24.54 16.67 24.67
C LEU A 72 24.74 16.82 23.17
N ARG A 73 25.92 17.27 22.72
CA ARG A 73 26.22 17.40 21.30
C ARG A 73 26.23 16.06 20.58
N GLN A 74 26.75 15.01 21.21
CA GLN A 74 26.67 13.66 20.63
C GLN A 74 25.24 13.21 20.46
N GLN A 75 24.38 13.44 21.45
CA GLN A 75 22.97 13.12 21.39
C GLN A 75 22.26 13.90 20.26
N GLU A 76 22.55 15.19 20.11
CA GLU A 76 22.02 16.02 19.02
C GLU A 76 22.41 15.46 17.63
N TYR A 77 23.67 15.05 17.44
CA TYR A 77 24.14 14.45 16.19
C TYR A 77 23.48 13.10 15.91
N ASP A 78 23.38 12.24 16.93
CA ASP A 78 22.74 10.93 16.80
C ASP A 78 21.25 11.09 16.49
N THR A 79 20.60 12.07 17.09
CA THR A 79 19.18 12.40 16.86
C THR A 79 18.97 13.02 15.46
N ALA A 80 19.88 13.85 14.97
CA ALA A 80 19.78 14.45 13.64
C ALA A 80 19.82 13.41 12.51
N VAL A 81 20.62 12.35 12.66
CA VAL A 81 20.67 11.25 11.69
C VAL A 81 19.32 10.53 11.64
N VAL A 82 18.71 10.24 12.80
CA VAL A 82 17.39 9.59 12.89
C VAL A 82 16.28 10.49 12.32
N TYR A 83 16.37 11.81 12.56
CA TYR A 83 15.40 12.77 12.00
C TYR A 83 15.53 12.89 10.48
N SER A 84 16.73 12.85 9.91
CA SER A 84 16.88 12.93 8.45
C SER A 84 16.24 11.76 7.71
N ASP A 85 16.37 10.54 8.21
CA ASP A 85 15.71 9.36 7.63
C ASP A 85 14.20 9.46 7.77
N ARG A 86 13.72 9.89 8.93
CA ARG A 86 12.29 10.09 9.20
C ARG A 86 11.69 11.21 8.36
N GLU A 87 12.44 12.30 8.13
CA GLU A 87 12.02 13.38 7.25
C GLU A 87 11.93 12.91 5.79
N GLN A 88 12.86 12.11 5.31
CA GLN A 88 12.82 11.51 3.98
C GLN A 88 11.62 10.57 3.81
N GLU A 89 11.34 9.73 4.80
CA GLU A 89 10.13 8.88 4.81
C GLU A 89 8.84 9.73 4.79
N MET A 90 8.77 10.81 5.56
CA MET A 90 7.62 11.72 5.56
C MET A 90 7.44 12.44 4.22
N ILE A 91 8.52 12.87 3.58
CA ILE A 91 8.47 13.50 2.25
C ILE A 91 7.96 12.48 1.22
N ALA A 92 8.53 11.27 1.20
CA ALA A 92 8.10 10.20 0.30
C ALA A 92 6.63 9.82 0.52
N GLN A 93 6.17 9.75 1.77
CA GLN A 93 4.77 9.49 2.11
C GLN A 93 3.86 10.64 1.66
N ASN A 94 4.29 11.89 1.81
CA ASN A 94 3.54 13.05 1.32
C ASN A 94 3.41 13.02 -0.21
N GLU A 95 4.49 12.77 -0.94
CA GLU A 95 4.46 12.65 -2.40
C GLU A 95 3.51 11.54 -2.86
N ARG A 96 3.52 10.36 -2.21
CA ARG A 96 2.57 9.28 -2.49
C ARG A 96 1.13 9.70 -2.21
N SER A 97 0.90 10.45 -1.13
CA SER A 97 -0.43 10.89 -0.72
C SER A 97 -1.06 11.93 -1.66
N GLU A 98 -0.25 12.68 -2.40
CA GLU A 98 -0.72 13.65 -3.42
C GLU A 98 -1.11 12.98 -4.75
N GLN A 99 -0.70 11.73 -5.00
CA GLN A 99 -1.01 11.05 -6.24
C GLN A 99 -2.51 10.76 -6.39
N ASP A 100 -2.96 10.69 -7.64
CA ASP A 100 -4.38 10.47 -7.97
C ASP A 100 -4.76 8.99 -7.89
N PHE A 101 -5.74 8.68 -7.06
CA PHE A 101 -6.28 7.34 -6.90
C PHE A 101 -6.89 6.78 -8.19
N ILE A 102 -7.54 7.61 -9.03
CA ILE A 102 -8.17 7.14 -10.27
C ILE A 102 -7.10 6.71 -11.28
N ALA A 103 -6.03 7.48 -11.40
CA ALA A 103 -4.89 7.13 -12.25
C ALA A 103 -4.22 5.84 -11.77
N TYR A 104 -3.96 5.74 -10.46
CA TYR A 104 -3.44 4.53 -9.85
C TYR A 104 -4.36 3.34 -10.09
N PHE A 105 -5.67 3.47 -9.80
CA PHE A 105 -6.66 2.41 -9.99
C PHE A 105 -6.64 1.85 -11.42
N ASN A 106 -6.62 2.73 -12.42
CA ASN A 106 -6.53 2.31 -13.82
C ASN A 106 -5.20 1.61 -14.15
N SER A 107 -4.10 2.00 -13.51
CA SER A 107 -2.78 1.39 -13.74
C SER A 107 -2.66 -0.04 -13.21
N ILE A 108 -3.39 -0.37 -12.14
CA ILE A 108 -3.32 -1.69 -11.50
C ILE A 108 -4.23 -2.73 -12.16
N ILE A 109 -5.18 -2.35 -13.02
CA ILE A 109 -6.14 -3.26 -13.64
C ILE A 109 -5.44 -4.46 -14.27
N TYR A 110 -4.49 -4.23 -15.15
CA TYR A 110 -3.75 -5.29 -15.84
C TYR A 110 -2.66 -5.93 -14.97
N LYS A 111 -2.08 -5.18 -14.02
CA LYS A 111 -1.09 -5.71 -13.09
C LYS A 111 -1.67 -6.76 -12.15
N CYS A 112 -2.89 -6.50 -11.64
CA CYS A 112 -3.55 -7.41 -10.69
C CYS A 112 -4.27 -8.58 -11.38
N HIS A 113 -4.54 -8.48 -12.69
CA HIS A 113 -5.35 -9.43 -13.44
C HIS A 113 -4.71 -9.87 -14.78
N PRO A 114 -3.45 -10.33 -14.79
CA PRO A 114 -2.73 -10.62 -16.05
C PRO A 114 -3.36 -11.76 -16.86
N ASN A 115 -4.00 -12.73 -16.20
CA ASN A 115 -4.60 -13.93 -16.82
C ASN A 115 -6.12 -14.03 -16.55
N SER A 116 -6.76 -12.89 -16.26
CA SER A 116 -8.18 -12.88 -15.95
C SER A 116 -9.04 -12.81 -17.20
N SER A 117 -10.29 -13.28 -17.09
CA SER A 117 -11.27 -13.21 -18.18
C SER A 117 -11.55 -11.74 -18.57
N ASP A 118 -11.91 -11.53 -19.83
CA ASP A 118 -12.27 -10.20 -20.35
C ASP A 118 -13.41 -9.54 -19.55
N SER A 119 -14.29 -10.33 -18.95
CA SER A 119 -15.37 -9.80 -18.12
C SER A 119 -14.86 -9.13 -16.84
N ILE A 120 -13.80 -9.64 -16.22
CA ILE A 120 -13.18 -9.03 -15.05
C ILE A 120 -12.55 -7.71 -15.44
N ILE A 121 -11.74 -7.69 -16.50
CA ILE A 121 -11.09 -6.47 -17.02
C ILE A 121 -12.14 -5.42 -17.38
N THR A 122 -13.23 -5.83 -18.04
CA THR A 122 -14.35 -4.95 -18.39
C THR A 122 -15.00 -4.34 -17.15
N ASN A 123 -15.22 -5.12 -16.09
CA ASN A 123 -15.81 -4.63 -14.85
C ASN A 123 -14.89 -3.62 -14.16
N TRP A 124 -13.59 -3.90 -14.03
CA TRP A 124 -12.61 -2.98 -13.46
C TRP A 124 -12.52 -1.68 -14.27
N THR A 125 -12.42 -1.78 -15.59
CA THR A 125 -12.41 -0.60 -16.49
C THR A 125 -13.70 0.22 -16.34
N ARG A 126 -14.85 -0.45 -16.20
CA ARG A 126 -16.12 0.22 -15.96
C ARG A 126 -16.12 0.99 -14.65
N VAL A 127 -15.59 0.41 -13.59
CA VAL A 127 -15.45 1.07 -12.28
C VAL A 127 -14.55 2.30 -12.37
N GLY A 128 -13.40 2.22 -13.07
CA GLY A 128 -12.54 3.37 -13.32
C GLY A 128 -13.29 4.53 -14.01
N LYS A 129 -14.11 4.23 -15.03
CA LYS A 129 -14.98 5.23 -15.69
C LYS A 129 -16.02 5.82 -14.74
N LEU A 130 -16.63 5.01 -13.86
CA LEU A 130 -17.61 5.49 -12.88
C LEU A 130 -16.95 6.41 -11.83
N LEU A 131 -15.73 6.10 -11.38
CA LEU A 131 -14.96 6.96 -10.49
C LEU A 131 -14.64 8.31 -11.14
N SER A 132 -14.30 8.32 -12.44
CA SER A 132 -14.08 9.57 -13.20
C SER A 132 -15.37 10.39 -13.34
N ILE A 133 -16.53 9.73 -13.51
CA ILE A 133 -17.83 10.41 -13.53
C ILE A 133 -18.15 11.01 -12.14
N TYR A 134 -17.92 10.23 -11.08
CA TYR A 134 -18.11 10.69 -9.70
C TYR A 134 -17.29 11.94 -9.39
N SER A 135 -16.01 11.92 -9.74
CA SER A 135 -15.09 13.05 -9.51
C SER A 135 -15.26 14.20 -10.48
N LYS A 136 -16.16 14.07 -11.49
CA LYS A 136 -16.33 15.03 -12.60
C LYS A 136 -15.02 15.30 -13.34
N GLY A 137 -14.22 14.27 -13.53
CA GLY A 137 -12.91 14.34 -14.17
C GLY A 137 -11.80 14.97 -13.34
N LYS A 138 -12.05 15.31 -12.07
CA LYS A 138 -11.01 15.82 -11.16
C LYS A 138 -10.24 14.67 -10.52
N PRO A 139 -8.94 14.84 -10.24
CA PRO A 139 -8.16 13.85 -9.53
C PRO A 139 -8.67 13.69 -8.08
N ILE A 140 -8.57 12.49 -7.54
CA ILE A 140 -8.85 12.17 -6.13
C ILE A 140 -7.51 11.84 -5.47
N PRO A 141 -6.83 12.80 -4.81
CA PRO A 141 -5.56 12.50 -4.16
C PRO A 141 -5.77 11.54 -2.99
N PHE A 142 -4.80 10.64 -2.76
CA PHE A 142 -4.89 9.65 -1.69
C PHE A 142 -5.11 10.27 -0.30
N LYS A 143 -4.54 11.45 -0.03
CA LYS A 143 -4.77 12.19 1.22
C LYS A 143 -6.24 12.55 1.48
N SER A 144 -7.06 12.66 0.43
CA SER A 144 -8.50 12.98 0.56
C SER A 144 -9.35 11.73 0.80
N ILE A 145 -8.77 10.53 0.64
CA ILE A 145 -9.52 9.28 0.81
C ILE A 145 -9.80 9.06 2.29
N SER A 146 -11.08 9.04 2.61
CA SER A 146 -11.60 8.86 3.96
C SER A 146 -12.77 7.88 3.95
N GLY A 147 -13.17 7.39 5.12
CA GLY A 147 -14.37 6.56 5.24
C GLY A 147 -15.62 7.28 4.73
N LYS A 148 -15.72 8.60 4.93
CA LYS A 148 -16.81 9.42 4.41
C LYS A 148 -16.83 9.44 2.88
N LEU A 149 -15.69 9.70 2.24
CA LEU A 149 -15.59 9.69 0.78
C LEU A 149 -15.99 8.30 0.22
N LEU A 150 -15.60 7.22 0.89
CA LEU A 150 -15.95 5.86 0.46
C LEU A 150 -17.46 5.58 0.62
N GLU A 151 -18.10 6.09 1.66
CA GLU A 151 -19.57 6.04 1.79
C GLU A 151 -20.26 6.89 0.71
N ASP A 152 -19.74 8.07 0.37
CA ASP A 152 -20.27 8.90 -0.72
C ASP A 152 -20.16 8.19 -2.08
N ILE A 153 -19.03 7.53 -2.35
CA ILE A 153 -18.84 6.69 -3.55
C ILE A 153 -19.85 5.53 -3.54
N LYS A 154 -20.09 4.90 -2.41
CA LYS A 154 -21.08 3.82 -2.28
C LYS A 154 -22.50 4.29 -2.63
N LEU A 155 -22.90 5.44 -2.12
CA LEU A 155 -24.20 6.05 -2.45
C LEU A 155 -24.28 6.42 -3.95
N PHE A 156 -23.19 6.96 -4.51
CA PHE A 156 -23.12 7.22 -5.94
C PHE A 156 -23.28 5.94 -6.76
N MET A 157 -22.64 4.82 -6.38
CA MET A 157 -22.77 3.55 -7.12
C MET A 157 -24.21 3.04 -7.18
N LEU A 158 -25.03 3.28 -6.14
CA LEU A 158 -26.46 2.91 -6.12
C LEU A 158 -27.31 3.73 -7.11
N SER A 159 -26.87 4.95 -7.46
CA SER A 159 -27.56 5.84 -8.40
C SER A 159 -26.82 6.01 -9.74
N ALA A 160 -25.68 5.35 -9.90
CA ALA A 160 -24.81 5.52 -11.06
C ALA A 160 -25.49 5.08 -12.36
N PRO A 161 -25.18 5.71 -13.50
CA PRO A 161 -25.77 5.37 -14.79
C PRO A 161 -25.34 3.97 -15.24
N ARG A 162 -26.29 3.24 -15.82
CA ARG A 162 -26.09 1.87 -16.30
C ARG A 162 -25.02 1.78 -17.40
N GLY A 163 -24.87 2.84 -18.18
CA GLY A 163 -23.90 2.94 -19.29
C GLY A 163 -24.29 2.19 -20.57
N GLY A 164 -23.51 2.46 -21.63
CA GLY A 164 -23.88 2.04 -22.98
C GLY A 164 -25.16 2.73 -23.45
N ASN A 165 -25.86 2.13 -24.40
CA ASN A 165 -27.12 2.65 -24.93
C ASN A 165 -28.35 2.38 -24.02
N LYS A 166 -28.12 1.82 -22.82
CA LYS A 166 -29.21 1.46 -21.89
C LYS A 166 -29.51 2.62 -20.96
N LYS A 167 -30.74 3.13 -21.00
CA LYS A 167 -31.24 4.14 -20.07
C LYS A 167 -31.41 3.54 -18.66
N GLY A 168 -31.24 4.36 -17.61
CA GLY A 168 -31.49 3.97 -16.22
C GLY A 168 -30.22 3.85 -15.38
N THR A 169 -30.39 3.44 -14.12
CA THR A 169 -29.33 3.28 -13.13
C THR A 169 -28.87 1.82 -13.02
N LEU A 170 -27.75 1.59 -12.34
CA LEU A 170 -27.26 0.27 -12.02
C LEU A 170 -28.27 -0.50 -11.16
N SER A 171 -28.34 -1.81 -11.34
CA SER A 171 -29.01 -2.67 -10.37
C SER A 171 -28.22 -2.71 -9.06
N GLN A 172 -28.89 -2.95 -7.93
CA GLN A 172 -28.23 -3.04 -6.64
C GLN A 172 -27.07 -4.07 -6.63
N ASN A 173 -27.26 -5.23 -7.24
CA ASN A 173 -26.23 -6.27 -7.32
C ASN A 173 -25.03 -5.83 -8.19
N SER A 174 -25.28 -5.08 -9.27
CA SER A 174 -24.19 -4.49 -10.07
C SER A 174 -23.43 -3.42 -9.27
N ALA A 175 -24.15 -2.57 -8.52
CA ALA A 175 -23.57 -1.57 -7.64
C ALA A 175 -22.74 -2.24 -6.53
N ALA A 176 -23.21 -3.34 -5.95
CA ALA A 176 -22.49 -4.12 -4.95
C ALA A 176 -21.18 -4.67 -5.51
N THR A 177 -21.22 -5.29 -6.71
CA THR A 177 -20.03 -5.79 -7.40
C THR A 177 -19.03 -4.66 -7.69
N TYR A 178 -19.48 -3.54 -8.23
CA TYR A 178 -18.60 -2.42 -8.57
C TYR A 178 -18.01 -1.74 -7.33
N PHE A 179 -18.80 -1.61 -6.26
CA PHE A 179 -18.28 -1.08 -5.01
C PHE A 179 -17.24 -2.03 -4.37
N SER A 180 -17.43 -3.34 -4.48
CA SER A 180 -16.44 -4.33 -4.03
C SER A 180 -15.13 -4.19 -4.81
N ILE A 181 -15.17 -3.87 -6.10
CA ILE A 181 -13.98 -3.58 -6.91
C ILE A 181 -13.28 -2.29 -6.45
N VAL A 182 -14.03 -1.23 -6.12
CA VAL A 182 -13.44 0.00 -5.52
C VAL A 182 -12.71 -0.34 -4.22
N LYS A 183 -13.33 -1.13 -3.34
CA LYS A 183 -12.71 -1.58 -2.10
C LYS A 183 -11.44 -2.40 -2.34
N ALA A 184 -11.44 -3.29 -3.32
CA ALA A 184 -10.27 -4.08 -3.70
C ALA A 184 -9.13 -3.17 -4.21
N GLY A 185 -9.44 -2.16 -5.01
CA GLY A 185 -8.45 -1.15 -5.46
C GLY A 185 -7.86 -0.34 -4.32
N LEU A 186 -8.67 0.06 -3.34
CA LEU A 186 -8.21 0.78 -2.14
C LEU A 186 -7.37 -0.11 -1.21
N HIS A 187 -7.77 -1.38 -1.03
CA HIS A 187 -6.99 -2.34 -0.27
C HIS A 187 -5.62 -2.59 -0.93
N ARG A 188 -5.58 -2.68 -2.27
CA ARG A 188 -4.31 -2.78 -3.00
C ARG A 188 -3.45 -1.53 -2.80
N ALA A 189 -4.04 -0.33 -2.81
CA ALA A 189 -3.33 0.92 -2.55
C ALA A 189 -2.76 0.98 -1.11
N PHE A 190 -3.43 0.36 -0.14
CA PHE A 190 -2.90 0.20 1.22
C PHE A 190 -1.69 -0.76 1.23
N ILE A 191 -1.75 -1.89 0.53
CA ILE A 191 -0.62 -2.82 0.39
C ILE A 191 0.57 -2.15 -0.31
N ASP A 192 0.32 -1.33 -1.33
CA ASP A 192 1.34 -0.60 -2.09
C ASP A 192 1.80 0.70 -1.37
N GLU A 193 1.43 0.88 -0.08
CA GLU A 193 1.85 1.97 0.81
C GLU A 193 1.42 3.40 0.38
N TYR A 194 0.39 3.54 -0.45
CA TYR A 194 -0.24 4.84 -0.75
C TYR A 194 -1.16 5.32 0.38
N LEU A 195 -1.69 4.39 1.17
CA LEU A 195 -2.54 4.65 2.32
C LEU A 195 -1.88 4.09 3.58
N THR A 196 -1.91 4.86 4.66
CA THR A 196 -1.39 4.42 5.98
C THR A 196 -2.36 3.53 6.74
N VAL A 197 -3.63 3.52 6.34
CA VAL A 197 -4.71 2.76 6.97
C VAL A 197 -5.57 2.11 5.89
N ASP A 198 -5.97 0.86 6.09
CA ASP A 198 -6.95 0.18 5.21
C ASP A 198 -8.36 0.74 5.44
N ILE A 199 -8.72 1.75 4.64
CA ILE A 199 -10.03 2.40 4.68
C ILE A 199 -11.10 1.46 4.11
N ALA A 200 -10.73 0.58 3.18
CA ALA A 200 -11.66 -0.38 2.59
C ALA A 200 -12.25 -1.35 3.65
N ALA A 201 -11.46 -1.73 4.66
CA ALA A 201 -11.93 -2.58 5.74
C ALA A 201 -12.97 -1.90 6.64
N LYS A 202 -12.92 -0.56 6.78
CA LYS A 202 -13.79 0.21 7.69
C LYS A 202 -15.22 0.40 7.17
N VAL A 203 -15.44 0.31 5.85
CA VAL A 203 -16.73 0.57 5.23
C VAL A 203 -17.38 -0.75 4.78
N LYS A 204 -18.62 -0.96 5.22
CA LYS A 204 -19.43 -2.14 4.83
C LYS A 204 -19.80 -2.08 3.35
N GLY A 205 -19.75 -3.23 2.67
CA GLY A 205 -20.21 -3.39 1.29
C GLY A 205 -21.69 -3.05 1.11
N ILE A 206 -22.13 -2.99 -0.14
CA ILE A 206 -23.54 -2.91 -0.49
C ILE A 206 -24.11 -4.33 -0.38
N PRO A 207 -25.22 -4.55 0.35
CA PRO A 207 -25.81 -5.87 0.44
C PRO A 207 -26.43 -6.30 -0.89
N ASP A 208 -26.28 -7.57 -1.22
CA ASP A 208 -26.91 -8.17 -2.40
C ASP A 208 -28.41 -8.38 -2.18
N VAL A 209 -29.18 -8.19 -3.24
CA VAL A 209 -30.62 -8.51 -3.27
C VAL A 209 -30.77 -9.86 -3.93
N LYS A 210 -31.45 -10.77 -3.23
CA LYS A 210 -31.86 -12.06 -3.80
C LYS A 210 -32.91 -11.82 -4.85
N VAL A 211 -32.58 -12.06 -6.11
CA VAL A 211 -33.56 -12.01 -7.21
C VAL A 211 -34.17 -13.40 -7.36
N LYS A 212 -35.49 -13.50 -7.23
CA LYS A 212 -36.20 -14.73 -7.56
C LYS A 212 -36.11 -14.94 -9.07
N ARG A 213 -35.49 -16.03 -9.49
CA ARG A 213 -35.41 -16.42 -10.88
C ARG A 213 -36.65 -17.28 -11.15
N GLU A 214 -37.35 -16.97 -12.21
CA GLU A 214 -38.42 -17.85 -12.72
C GLU A 214 -37.76 -19.04 -13.38
N THR A 215 -38.28 -20.21 -13.11
CA THR A 215 -37.85 -21.49 -13.67
C THR A 215 -39.02 -22.15 -14.34
N LEU A 216 -38.76 -22.84 -15.45
CA LEU A 216 -39.82 -23.66 -16.10
C LEU A 216 -40.16 -24.84 -15.23
N THR A 217 -41.45 -25.13 -15.13
CA THR A 217 -41.93 -26.42 -14.60
C THR A 217 -41.71 -27.52 -15.64
N LEU A 218 -41.80 -28.78 -15.21
CA LEU A 218 -41.71 -29.92 -16.15
C LEU A 218 -42.77 -29.84 -17.23
N GLU A 219 -44.02 -29.54 -16.85
CA GLU A 219 -45.15 -29.41 -17.76
C GLU A 219 -44.97 -28.29 -18.80
N GLU A 220 -44.37 -27.17 -18.40
CA GLU A 220 -44.03 -26.08 -19.32
C GLU A 220 -42.92 -26.48 -20.27
N ALA A 221 -41.88 -27.20 -19.79
CA ALA A 221 -40.85 -27.75 -20.63
C ALA A 221 -41.39 -28.78 -21.67
N GLU A 222 -42.32 -29.65 -21.29
CA GLU A 222 -42.97 -30.59 -22.19
C GLU A 222 -43.81 -29.88 -23.27
N LYS A 223 -44.54 -28.83 -22.88
CA LYS A 223 -45.27 -27.98 -23.85
C LYS A 223 -44.33 -27.29 -24.81
N LEU A 224 -43.22 -26.79 -24.30
CA LEU A 224 -42.19 -26.16 -25.14
C LEU A 224 -41.56 -27.16 -26.10
N ALA A 225 -41.34 -28.40 -25.68
CA ALA A 225 -40.79 -29.48 -26.53
C ALA A 225 -41.74 -29.81 -27.70
N SER A 226 -43.07 -29.78 -27.49
CA SER A 226 -44.07 -30.00 -28.54
C SER A 226 -44.31 -28.79 -29.44
N THR A 227 -43.87 -27.59 -29.04
CA THR A 227 -44.06 -26.34 -29.82
C THR A 227 -43.10 -26.29 -31.02
N PRO A 228 -43.54 -25.99 -32.24
CA PRO A 228 -42.64 -25.80 -33.37
C PRO A 228 -41.65 -24.67 -33.16
N CYS A 229 -40.39 -24.85 -33.61
CA CYS A 229 -39.33 -23.86 -33.54
C CYS A 229 -38.67 -23.75 -34.91
N GLU A 230 -38.46 -22.53 -35.41
CA GLU A 230 -37.78 -22.29 -36.68
C GLU A 230 -36.34 -22.76 -36.67
N ASN A 231 -35.69 -22.72 -35.50
CA ASN A 231 -34.31 -23.16 -35.32
C ASN A 231 -34.28 -24.46 -34.49
N GLU A 232 -34.31 -25.58 -35.17
CA GLU A 232 -34.26 -26.90 -34.55
C GLU A 232 -32.95 -27.18 -33.79
N VAL A 233 -31.83 -26.64 -34.24
CA VAL A 233 -30.55 -26.80 -33.57
C VAL A 233 -30.56 -26.09 -32.21
N LEU A 234 -31.10 -24.86 -32.16
CA LEU A 234 -31.24 -24.11 -30.90
C LEU A 234 -32.21 -24.84 -29.94
N LYS A 235 -33.31 -25.39 -30.44
CA LYS A 235 -34.27 -26.17 -29.63
C LYS A 235 -33.60 -27.39 -29.00
N ARG A 236 -32.83 -28.16 -29.79
CA ARG A 236 -32.09 -29.33 -29.29
C ARG A 236 -31.05 -28.93 -28.25
N ALA A 237 -30.25 -27.88 -28.51
CA ALA A 237 -29.27 -27.38 -27.55
C ALA A 237 -29.92 -26.91 -26.23
N PHE A 238 -31.09 -26.24 -26.32
CA PHE A 238 -31.86 -25.85 -25.14
C PHE A 238 -32.30 -27.04 -24.30
N PHE A 239 -32.90 -28.06 -24.92
CA PHE A 239 -33.34 -29.26 -24.19
C PHE A 239 -32.18 -30.10 -23.69
N PHE A 240 -31.06 -30.12 -24.42
CA PHE A 240 -29.84 -30.73 -23.94
C PHE A 240 -29.35 -30.03 -22.66
N ALA A 241 -29.35 -28.68 -22.64
CA ALA A 241 -29.02 -27.90 -21.43
C ALA A 241 -29.96 -28.19 -20.26
N VAL A 242 -31.26 -28.26 -20.52
CA VAL A 242 -32.30 -28.51 -19.49
C VAL A 242 -32.13 -29.92 -18.89
N LEU A 243 -31.86 -30.93 -19.71
CA LEU A 243 -31.71 -32.31 -19.27
C LEU A 243 -30.38 -32.62 -18.58
N THR A 244 -29.31 -31.96 -19.01
CA THR A 244 -27.94 -32.21 -18.50
C THR A 244 -27.52 -31.23 -17.43
N GLY A 245 -28.13 -30.05 -17.33
CA GLY A 245 -27.73 -28.96 -16.46
C GLY A 245 -26.46 -28.24 -16.93
N ILE A 246 -25.95 -28.53 -18.14
CA ILE A 246 -24.76 -27.91 -18.72
C ILE A 246 -25.11 -26.48 -19.16
N ARG A 247 -24.18 -25.55 -18.95
CA ARG A 247 -24.35 -24.14 -19.34
C ARG A 247 -24.25 -23.98 -20.86
N LEU A 248 -24.90 -22.95 -21.41
CA LEU A 248 -24.88 -22.67 -22.85
C LEU A 248 -23.44 -22.52 -23.41
N CYS A 249 -22.55 -21.84 -22.71
CA CYS A 249 -21.14 -21.71 -23.14
C CYS A 249 -20.44 -23.08 -23.25
N ASP A 250 -20.68 -23.97 -22.29
CA ASP A 250 -20.08 -25.30 -22.28
C ASP A 250 -20.66 -26.19 -23.41
N ILE A 251 -21.92 -25.97 -23.77
CA ILE A 251 -22.58 -26.67 -24.93
C ILE A 251 -22.01 -26.18 -26.26
N GLN A 252 -21.69 -24.87 -26.37
CA GLN A 252 -21.11 -24.29 -27.57
C GLN A 252 -19.70 -24.84 -27.88
N ASP A 253 -18.96 -25.14 -26.82
CA ASP A 253 -17.59 -25.66 -26.90
C ASP A 253 -17.52 -27.19 -26.86
N LEU A 254 -18.63 -27.87 -26.57
CA LEU A 254 -18.69 -29.34 -26.43
C LEU A 254 -18.30 -30.07 -27.71
N THR A 255 -17.37 -30.98 -27.61
CA THR A 255 -16.89 -31.81 -28.71
C THR A 255 -17.21 -33.30 -28.50
N TRP A 256 -17.28 -34.09 -29.59
CA TRP A 256 -17.52 -35.53 -29.52
C TRP A 256 -16.43 -36.27 -28.71
N GLY A 257 -15.21 -35.72 -28.63
CA GLY A 257 -14.12 -36.30 -27.85
C GLY A 257 -14.34 -36.25 -26.33
N GLU A 258 -15.25 -35.40 -25.86
CA GLU A 258 -15.58 -35.24 -24.44
C GLU A 258 -16.78 -36.10 -24.00
N ILE A 259 -17.40 -36.83 -24.96
CA ILE A 259 -18.52 -37.69 -24.69
C ILE A 259 -18.02 -39.15 -24.64
N VAL A 260 -18.14 -39.74 -23.46
CA VAL A 260 -17.64 -41.11 -23.24
C VAL A 260 -18.83 -42.06 -23.03
N GLN A 261 -18.82 -43.17 -23.76
CA GLN A 261 -19.80 -44.25 -23.54
C GLN A 261 -19.33 -45.09 -22.34
N THR A 262 -20.19 -45.18 -21.33
CA THR A 262 -19.98 -46.03 -20.16
C THR A 262 -21.00 -47.18 -20.16
N GLY A 263 -20.78 -48.21 -19.37
CA GLY A 263 -21.74 -49.37 -19.30
C GLY A 263 -23.13 -48.99 -18.79
N SER A 264 -23.32 -47.77 -18.24
CA SER A 264 -24.57 -47.21 -17.77
C SER A 264 -25.15 -46.14 -18.69
N GLY A 265 -24.52 -45.81 -19.82
CA GLY A 265 -24.95 -44.80 -20.78
C GLY A 265 -23.82 -43.88 -21.24
N TRP A 266 -24.19 -42.75 -21.87
CA TRP A 266 -23.25 -41.70 -22.30
C TRP A 266 -22.98 -40.73 -21.14
N ARG A 267 -21.74 -40.33 -21.00
CA ARG A 267 -21.30 -39.39 -19.97
C ARG A 267 -20.39 -38.33 -20.57
#